data_c684ae00ac6e9e5a856549f14b359462
#
_entry.id   c684ae00ac6e9e5a856549f14b359462
#
_cell.length_a   1.000
_cell.length_b   1.000
_cell.length_c   1.000
_cell.angle_alpha   90.00
_cell.angle_beta   90.00
_cell.angle_gamma   90.00
#
_symmetry.space_group_name_H-M   'P 1'
#
loop_
_entity.id
_entity.type
_entity.pdbx_description
1 polymer ?
#
loop_
_entity_poly.entity_id
_entity_poly.type
_entity_poly.pdbx_seq_one_letter_code
_entity_poly.pdbx_strand_id
1 'polypeptide(L)'
;LAAKRILWGKFINGGQTCIAPDYLLIHSSVKDQFVSCFKEEIENAYGANPQDSKDYPRIVNERNFDRLAIMLENETILTGGTTDRDDAYIAPTLIDEPRIDSEVMKGEIFGPIAPVISYTTLEDIDVIIKRYEKPLALYVFTGKKKFAEKMIQKYSFGGGTINDTTVHFANNRLPFGGVGESGIGSYHGQQTFDVFSHKKGIVKRYTWLDLPVRYAPYEGKLKALKTMMKLLS
;
A
#
# COMPACT_ATOMS: atom_id res chain seq x y z
N LEU A 1 5.54 4.94 19.79
CA LEU A 1 6.10 5.32 18.48
C LEU A 1 5.25 4.78 17.31
N ALA A 2 4.92 3.48 17.27
CA ALA A 2 4.08 2.90 16.20
C ALA A 2 2.73 3.62 16.11
N ALA A 3 2.02 3.76 17.24
CA ALA A 3 0.75 4.48 17.31
C ALA A 3 0.85 5.90 16.71
N LYS A 4 1.88 6.66 17.08
CA LYS A 4 2.11 8.01 16.57
C LYS A 4 2.32 8.07 15.06
N ARG A 5 3.15 7.17 14.50
CA ARG A 5 3.42 7.13 13.07
C ARG A 5 2.24 6.64 12.25
N ILE A 6 1.49 5.66 12.76
CA ILE A 6 0.26 5.18 12.14
C ILE A 6 -0.81 6.25 12.18
N LEU A 7 -0.99 6.93 13.32
CA LEU A 7 -1.92 8.03 13.46
C LEU A 7 -1.65 9.12 12.42
N TRP A 8 -0.40 9.57 12.33
CA TRP A 8 -0.02 10.58 11.34
C TRP A 8 -0.32 10.13 9.92
N GLY A 9 0.11 8.92 9.52
CA GLY A 9 -0.13 8.42 8.17
C GLY A 9 -1.59 8.13 7.86
N LYS A 10 -2.39 7.78 8.88
CA LYS A 10 -3.83 7.52 8.70
C LYS A 10 -4.63 8.81 8.60
N PHE A 11 -4.32 9.83 9.42
CA PHE A 11 -5.18 11.01 9.52
C PHE A 11 -4.65 12.25 8.79
N ILE A 12 -3.45 12.18 8.21
CA ILE A 12 -3.04 13.19 7.24
C ILE A 12 -4.10 13.27 6.14
N ASN A 13 -4.53 14.49 5.81
CA ASN A 13 -5.62 14.73 4.87
C ASN A 13 -6.94 13.98 5.23
N GLY A 14 -7.19 13.69 6.53
CA GLY A 14 -8.37 12.94 6.97
C GLY A 14 -8.46 11.52 6.45
N GLY A 15 -7.33 10.88 6.17
CA GLY A 15 -7.28 9.54 5.59
C GLY A 15 -7.65 9.46 4.11
N GLN A 16 -7.89 10.61 3.48
CA GLN A 16 -8.24 10.71 2.06
C GLN A 16 -6.98 10.70 1.18
N THR A 17 -6.19 9.65 1.33
CA THR A 17 -4.89 9.46 0.67
C THR A 17 -4.74 7.98 0.32
N CYS A 18 -4.38 7.67 -0.92
CA CYS A 18 -4.28 6.31 -1.47
C CYS A 18 -3.26 5.40 -0.73
N ILE A 19 -2.34 5.97 0.00
CA ILE A 19 -1.35 5.26 0.82
C ILE A 19 -1.59 5.42 2.33
N ALA A 20 -2.70 6.02 2.75
CA ALA A 20 -3.09 5.99 4.16
C ALA A 20 -3.30 4.53 4.61
N PRO A 21 -2.84 4.13 5.81
CA PRO A 21 -3.16 2.82 6.35
C PRO A 21 -4.66 2.57 6.31
N ASP A 22 -5.10 1.52 5.62
CA ASP A 22 -6.53 1.26 5.44
C ASP A 22 -7.09 0.49 6.63
N TYR A 23 -6.56 -0.70 6.92
CA TYR A 23 -6.81 -1.47 8.13
C TYR A 23 -5.49 -1.84 8.83
N LEU A 24 -5.58 -2.18 10.11
CA LEU A 24 -4.44 -2.50 10.97
C LEU A 24 -4.51 -3.95 11.42
N LEU A 25 -3.48 -4.73 11.09
CA LEU A 25 -3.30 -6.06 11.65
C LEU A 25 -2.38 -5.96 12.87
N ILE A 26 -2.88 -6.27 14.05
CA ILE A 26 -2.16 -6.09 15.32
C ILE A 26 -2.06 -7.43 16.04
N HIS A 27 -0.85 -7.80 16.48
CA HIS A 27 -0.71 -9.00 17.28
C HIS A 27 -1.51 -8.87 18.59
N SER A 28 -2.31 -9.88 18.91
CA SER A 28 -3.26 -9.86 20.03
C SER A 28 -2.63 -9.45 21.37
N SER A 29 -1.38 -9.87 21.63
CA SER A 29 -0.68 -9.55 22.87
C SER A 29 -0.35 -8.07 23.08
N VAL A 30 -0.47 -7.23 22.06
CA VAL A 30 -0.14 -5.79 22.14
C VAL A 30 -1.29 -4.88 21.70
N LYS A 31 -2.45 -5.44 21.36
CA LYS A 31 -3.61 -4.69 20.86
C LYS A 31 -4.09 -3.64 21.86
N ASP A 32 -4.35 -4.04 23.10
CA ASP A 32 -4.88 -3.11 24.12
C ASP A 32 -3.91 -1.97 24.41
N GLN A 33 -2.61 -2.29 24.53
CA GLN A 33 -1.58 -1.28 24.69
C GLN A 33 -1.50 -0.34 23.50
N PHE A 34 -1.59 -0.87 22.27
CA PHE A 34 -1.60 -0.05 21.06
C PHE A 34 -2.80 0.89 21.04
N VAL A 35 -3.99 0.40 21.33
CA VAL A 35 -5.24 1.20 21.36
C VAL A 35 -5.14 2.30 22.40
N SER A 36 -4.62 2.01 23.60
CA SER A 36 -4.40 3.03 24.64
C SER A 36 -3.44 4.12 24.15
N CYS A 37 -2.27 3.74 23.65
CA CYS A 37 -1.31 4.70 23.09
C CYS A 37 -1.91 5.49 21.91
N PHE A 38 -2.75 4.88 21.09
CA PHE A 38 -3.34 5.55 19.93
C PHE A 38 -4.33 6.63 20.35
N LYS A 39 -5.14 6.38 21.40
CA LYS A 39 -6.03 7.39 22.01
C LYS A 39 -5.25 8.58 22.55
N GLU A 40 -4.16 8.32 23.27
CA GLU A 40 -3.26 9.36 23.78
C GLU A 40 -2.65 10.21 22.64
N GLU A 41 -2.26 9.56 21.55
CA GLU A 41 -1.68 10.27 20.40
C GLU A 41 -2.75 11.07 19.63
N ILE A 42 -4.03 10.66 19.59
CA ILE A 42 -5.14 11.49 19.07
C ILE A 42 -5.27 12.76 19.88
N GLU A 43 -5.32 12.64 21.21
CA GLU A 43 -5.45 13.78 22.10
C GLU A 43 -4.24 14.74 22.01
N ASN A 44 -3.04 14.18 21.94
CA ASN A 44 -1.81 14.95 21.76
C ASN A 44 -1.77 15.71 20.41
N ALA A 45 -2.31 15.11 19.34
CA ALA A 45 -2.28 15.70 18.01
C ALA A 45 -3.39 16.72 17.76
N TYR A 46 -4.61 16.42 18.26
CA TYR A 46 -5.82 17.19 17.90
C TYR A 46 -6.58 17.75 19.09
N GLY A 47 -6.10 17.52 20.33
CA GLY A 47 -6.78 17.96 21.56
C GLY A 47 -7.91 17.02 21.98
N ALA A 48 -8.58 17.38 23.08
CA ALA A 48 -9.67 16.60 23.66
C ALA A 48 -10.90 16.52 22.72
N ASN A 49 -11.10 17.53 21.89
CA ASN A 49 -12.12 17.53 20.84
C ASN A 49 -11.46 17.75 19.46
N PRO A 50 -11.19 16.69 18.70
CA PRO A 50 -10.58 16.83 17.38
C PRO A 50 -11.37 17.68 16.37
N GLN A 51 -12.68 17.84 16.55
CA GLN A 51 -13.51 18.70 15.70
C GLN A 51 -13.10 20.18 15.78
N ASP A 52 -12.65 20.63 16.95
CA ASP A 52 -12.22 22.00 17.18
C ASP A 52 -10.77 22.25 16.74
N SER A 53 -10.04 21.19 16.40
CA SER A 53 -8.64 21.29 15.98
C SER A 53 -8.50 21.91 14.60
N LYS A 54 -7.61 22.90 14.48
CA LYS A 54 -7.25 23.51 13.19
C LYS A 54 -6.37 22.60 12.34
N ASP A 55 -5.78 21.57 12.95
CA ASP A 55 -4.89 20.62 12.30
C ASP A 55 -5.62 19.36 11.83
N TYR A 56 -6.94 19.24 12.15
CA TYR A 56 -7.74 18.11 11.71
C TYR A 56 -8.63 18.48 10.51
N PRO A 57 -8.45 17.81 9.36
CA PRO A 57 -9.18 18.14 8.13
C PRO A 57 -10.63 17.67 8.15
N ARG A 58 -11.36 18.05 7.10
CA ARG A 58 -12.74 17.66 6.84
C ARG A 58 -12.83 16.72 5.64
N ILE A 59 -13.93 16.00 5.54
CA ILE A 59 -14.23 15.16 4.38
C ILE A 59 -14.55 16.07 3.18
N VAL A 60 -14.03 15.71 2.02
CA VAL A 60 -13.99 16.58 0.83
C VAL A 60 -15.35 16.99 0.30
N ASN A 61 -16.38 16.16 0.49
CA ASN A 61 -17.77 16.43 0.07
C ASN A 61 -18.77 15.52 0.78
N GLU A 62 -20.06 15.88 0.70
CA GLU A 62 -21.17 15.17 1.33
C GLU A 62 -21.27 13.69 0.88
N ARG A 63 -21.10 13.39 -0.40
CA ARG A 63 -21.17 12.02 -0.92
C ARG A 63 -20.16 11.10 -0.25
N ASN A 64 -18.93 11.58 -0.07
CA ASN A 64 -17.90 10.79 0.62
C ASN A 64 -18.16 10.73 2.12
N PHE A 65 -18.68 11.80 2.72
CA PHE A 65 -19.11 11.79 4.10
C PHE A 65 -20.19 10.72 4.34
N ASP A 66 -21.26 10.71 3.55
CA ASP A 66 -22.37 9.77 3.68
C ASP A 66 -21.88 8.31 3.51
N ARG A 67 -21.00 8.06 2.55
CA ARG A 67 -20.37 6.75 2.36
C ARG A 67 -19.56 6.30 3.58
N LEU A 68 -18.79 7.19 4.17
CA LEU A 68 -17.98 6.90 5.36
C LEU A 68 -18.84 6.74 6.63
N ALA A 69 -19.90 7.51 6.77
CA ALA A 69 -20.83 7.39 7.89
C ALA A 69 -21.49 6.00 7.92
N ILE A 70 -21.90 5.47 6.76
CA ILE A 70 -22.45 4.12 6.63
C ILE A 70 -21.45 3.05 7.10
N MET A 71 -20.15 3.24 6.89
CA MET A 71 -19.11 2.32 7.33
C MET A 71 -18.97 2.22 8.87
N LEU A 72 -19.53 3.16 9.60
CA LEU A 72 -19.55 3.15 11.08
C LEU A 72 -20.79 2.47 11.65
N GLU A 73 -21.80 2.21 10.81
CA GLU A 73 -23.05 1.62 11.28
C GLU A 73 -22.84 0.17 11.75
N ASN A 74 -23.36 -0.13 12.95
CA ASN A 74 -23.29 -1.45 13.59
C ASN A 74 -21.86 -1.96 13.90
N GLU A 75 -20.86 -1.08 13.84
CA GLU A 75 -19.49 -1.43 14.20
C GLU A 75 -19.19 -1.16 15.70
N THR A 76 -18.27 -1.93 16.25
CA THR A 76 -17.78 -1.71 17.62
C THR A 76 -16.68 -0.67 17.58
N ILE A 77 -16.91 0.49 18.20
CA ILE A 77 -15.97 1.63 18.18
C ILE A 77 -15.03 1.57 19.38
N LEU A 78 -13.72 1.54 19.14
CA LEU A 78 -12.67 1.64 20.16
C LEU A 78 -12.40 3.08 20.58
N THR A 79 -12.45 4.00 19.61
CA THR A 79 -12.31 5.44 19.83
C THR A 79 -12.89 6.19 18.63
N GLY A 80 -13.32 7.44 18.82
CA GLY A 80 -13.95 8.25 17.78
C GLY A 80 -15.40 7.87 17.53
N GLY A 81 -15.79 7.70 16.28
CA GLY A 81 -17.14 7.32 15.85
C GLY A 81 -18.13 8.46 15.75
N THR A 82 -17.79 9.66 16.24
CA THR A 82 -18.66 10.83 16.14
C THR A 82 -18.61 11.42 14.74
N THR A 83 -19.76 11.83 14.23
CA THR A 83 -19.89 12.46 12.92
C THR A 83 -20.72 13.73 12.99
N ASP A 84 -20.37 14.72 12.17
CA ASP A 84 -21.14 15.94 11.97
C ASP A 84 -21.22 16.25 10.48
N ARG A 85 -22.42 16.07 9.90
CA ARG A 85 -22.60 16.20 8.46
C ARG A 85 -22.47 17.64 7.97
N ASP A 86 -22.93 18.60 8.77
CA ASP A 86 -22.91 20.01 8.39
C ASP A 86 -21.49 20.57 8.39
N ASP A 87 -20.61 20.02 9.25
CA ASP A 87 -19.18 20.34 9.31
C ASP A 87 -18.31 19.37 8.46
N ALA A 88 -18.94 18.44 7.74
CA ALA A 88 -18.25 17.35 7.03
C ALA A 88 -17.19 16.64 7.91
N TYR A 89 -17.44 16.55 9.21
CA TYR A 89 -16.54 16.00 10.21
C TYR A 89 -16.84 14.53 10.49
N ILE A 90 -15.78 13.73 10.50
CA ILE A 90 -15.77 12.37 11.05
C ILE A 90 -14.59 12.28 12.00
N ALA A 91 -14.82 11.90 13.23
CA ALA A 91 -13.78 11.78 14.24
C ALA A 91 -12.70 10.78 13.82
N PRO A 92 -11.42 10.94 14.28
CA PRO A 92 -10.40 9.90 14.15
C PRO A 92 -10.90 8.62 14.81
N THR A 93 -11.17 7.58 14.01
CA THR A 93 -11.93 6.42 14.46
C THR A 93 -11.15 5.13 14.33
N LEU A 94 -11.12 4.33 15.41
CA LEU A 94 -10.74 2.91 15.38
C LEU A 94 -11.98 2.04 15.59
N ILE A 95 -12.14 1.04 14.70
CA ILE A 95 -13.18 0.00 14.80
C ILE A 95 -12.55 -1.28 15.32
N ASP A 96 -13.24 -1.97 16.23
CA ASP A 96 -12.78 -3.22 16.83
C ASP A 96 -13.27 -4.45 16.08
N GLU A 97 -12.36 -5.28 15.60
CA GLU A 97 -12.63 -6.58 14.99
C GLU A 97 -13.85 -6.58 14.03
N PRO A 98 -13.89 -5.69 13.03
CA PRO A 98 -15.03 -5.65 12.13
C PRO A 98 -15.20 -6.98 11.41
N ARG A 99 -16.43 -7.32 11.11
CA ARG A 99 -16.69 -8.49 10.27
C ARG A 99 -16.10 -8.24 8.87
N ILE A 100 -15.50 -9.27 8.32
CA ILE A 100 -14.84 -9.20 7.01
C ILE A 100 -15.82 -8.86 5.85
N ASP A 101 -17.12 -9.11 6.05
CA ASP A 101 -18.20 -8.78 5.12
C ASP A 101 -18.93 -7.46 5.45
N SER A 102 -18.51 -6.74 6.49
CA SER A 102 -19.06 -5.41 6.81
C SER A 102 -18.66 -4.33 5.80
N GLU A 103 -19.42 -3.24 5.77
CA GLU A 103 -19.22 -2.17 4.78
C GLU A 103 -17.79 -1.60 4.81
N VAL A 104 -17.21 -1.46 6.01
CA VAL A 104 -15.86 -0.91 6.17
C VAL A 104 -14.77 -1.82 5.61
N MET A 105 -15.05 -3.11 5.41
CA MET A 105 -14.09 -4.09 4.89
C MET A 105 -14.31 -4.49 3.43
N LYS A 106 -15.30 -3.89 2.73
CA LYS A 106 -15.59 -4.25 1.33
C LYS A 106 -14.67 -3.59 0.29
N GLY A 107 -14.05 -2.47 0.64
CA GLY A 107 -13.22 -1.72 -0.30
C GLY A 107 -12.37 -0.68 0.41
N GLU A 108 -11.65 0.12 -0.36
CA GLU A 108 -10.82 1.21 0.16
C GLU A 108 -11.65 2.20 0.98
N ILE A 109 -11.23 2.45 2.22
CA ILE A 109 -11.96 3.35 3.14
C ILE A 109 -11.85 4.79 2.68
N PHE A 110 -10.65 5.27 2.38
CA PHE A 110 -10.37 6.64 1.94
C PHE A 110 -10.99 7.70 2.88
N GLY A 111 -10.74 7.53 4.17
CA GLY A 111 -11.32 8.35 5.23
C GLY A 111 -10.70 8.08 6.60
N PRO A 112 -11.10 8.80 7.65
CA PRO A 112 -10.48 8.76 8.98
C PRO A 112 -10.99 7.59 9.85
N ILE A 113 -11.15 6.44 9.27
CA ILE A 113 -11.64 5.21 9.91
C ILE A 113 -10.60 4.11 9.72
N ALA A 114 -10.17 3.47 10.79
CA ALA A 114 -9.19 2.38 10.75
C ALA A 114 -9.72 1.15 11.50
N PRO A 115 -10.11 0.10 10.78
CA PRO A 115 -10.34 -1.23 11.35
C PRO A 115 -9.10 -1.78 12.04
N VAL A 116 -9.27 -2.33 13.22
CA VAL A 116 -8.24 -3.03 14.00
C VAL A 116 -8.61 -4.49 14.06
N ILE A 117 -7.79 -5.34 13.46
CA ILE A 117 -7.99 -6.78 13.41
C ILE A 117 -6.82 -7.44 14.14
N SER A 118 -7.11 -8.25 15.15
CA SER A 118 -6.06 -8.96 15.86
C SER A 118 -5.64 -10.24 15.15
N TYR A 119 -4.37 -10.60 15.30
CA TYR A 119 -3.82 -11.86 14.84
C TYR A 119 -2.96 -12.49 15.94
N THR A 120 -2.81 -13.80 15.91
CA THR A 120 -1.95 -14.56 16.81
C THR A 120 -0.84 -15.27 16.04
N THR A 121 -1.16 -15.73 14.84
CA THR A 121 -0.26 -16.50 13.97
C THR A 121 -0.03 -15.79 12.63
N LEU A 122 0.95 -16.26 11.88
CA LEU A 122 1.18 -15.75 10.51
C LEU A 122 0.10 -16.22 9.53
N GLU A 123 -0.55 -17.33 9.84
CA GLU A 123 -1.65 -17.88 9.08
C GLU A 123 -2.89 -16.97 9.16
N ASP A 124 -3.13 -16.35 10.31
CA ASP A 124 -4.22 -15.36 10.47
C ASP A 124 -4.00 -14.15 9.54
N ILE A 125 -2.75 -13.66 9.47
CA ILE A 125 -2.38 -12.57 8.55
C ILE A 125 -2.63 -13.00 7.10
N ASP A 126 -2.26 -14.24 6.73
CA ASP A 126 -2.44 -14.77 5.38
C ASP A 126 -3.90 -14.81 4.96
N VAL A 127 -4.79 -15.25 5.84
CA VAL A 127 -6.23 -15.34 5.58
C VAL A 127 -6.79 -13.96 5.22
N ILE A 128 -6.37 -12.92 5.95
CA ILE A 128 -6.87 -11.56 5.73
C ILE A 128 -6.26 -10.96 4.47
N ILE A 129 -4.94 -10.95 4.35
CA ILE A 129 -4.27 -10.28 3.22
C ILE A 129 -4.64 -10.93 1.87
N LYS A 130 -4.75 -12.26 1.82
CA LYS A 130 -5.09 -12.98 0.57
C LYS A 130 -6.54 -12.80 0.12
N ARG A 131 -7.39 -12.28 0.99
CA ARG A 131 -8.78 -11.99 0.64
C ARG A 131 -8.91 -10.76 -0.26
N TYR A 132 -7.98 -9.83 -0.11
CA TYR A 132 -7.98 -8.57 -0.85
C TYR A 132 -6.99 -8.61 -2.01
N GLU A 133 -7.22 -7.75 -2.98
CA GLU A 133 -6.28 -7.51 -4.07
C GLU A 133 -4.95 -6.95 -3.54
N LYS A 134 -3.92 -6.98 -4.38
CA LYS A 134 -2.59 -6.50 -4.01
C LYS A 134 -2.62 -5.01 -3.69
N PRO A 135 -2.27 -4.60 -2.46
CA PRO A 135 -2.40 -3.22 -2.04
C PRO A 135 -1.36 -2.31 -2.69
N LEU A 136 -1.68 -1.02 -2.76
CA LEU A 136 -0.72 0.00 -3.18
C LEU A 136 0.41 0.16 -2.15
N ALA A 137 0.10 0.05 -0.86
CA ALA A 137 1.09 0.19 0.21
C ALA A 137 0.99 -0.91 1.27
N LEU A 138 2.16 -1.33 1.80
CA LEU A 138 2.29 -2.21 2.96
C LEU A 138 3.24 -1.57 3.98
N TYR A 139 2.80 -1.50 5.24
CA TYR A 139 3.59 -0.99 6.36
C TYR A 139 3.80 -2.08 7.39
N VAL A 140 5.05 -2.27 7.82
CA VAL A 140 5.40 -3.31 8.79
C VAL A 140 6.06 -2.67 10.00
N PHE A 141 5.40 -2.74 11.15
CA PHE A 141 5.92 -2.24 12.43
C PHE A 141 6.44 -3.38 13.29
N THR A 142 7.74 -3.43 13.51
CA THR A 142 8.37 -4.50 14.31
C THR A 142 9.78 -4.14 14.73
N GLY A 143 10.22 -4.63 15.89
CA GLY A 143 11.62 -4.65 16.28
C GLY A 143 12.42 -5.84 15.72
N LYS A 144 11.75 -6.80 15.05
CA LYS A 144 12.39 -8.03 14.56
C LYS A 144 12.66 -7.93 13.06
N LYS A 145 13.92 -7.67 12.66
CA LYS A 145 14.34 -7.55 11.26
C LYS A 145 13.87 -8.73 10.38
N LYS A 146 14.06 -9.98 10.86
CA LYS A 146 13.63 -11.18 10.11
C LYS A 146 12.12 -11.23 9.86
N PHE A 147 11.31 -10.68 10.78
CA PHE A 147 9.87 -10.63 10.57
C PHE A 147 9.52 -9.62 9.46
N ALA A 148 10.12 -8.42 9.49
CA ALA A 148 9.90 -7.43 8.45
C ALA A 148 10.30 -7.96 7.07
N GLU A 149 11.48 -8.56 6.95
CA GLU A 149 11.96 -9.18 5.71
C GLU A 149 10.99 -10.26 5.20
N LYS A 150 10.51 -11.13 6.12
CA LYS A 150 9.54 -12.18 5.77
C LYS A 150 8.24 -11.58 5.21
N MET A 151 7.69 -10.52 5.82
CA MET A 151 6.48 -9.88 5.35
C MET A 151 6.66 -9.27 3.95
N ILE A 152 7.75 -8.53 3.74
CA ILE A 152 8.06 -7.90 2.45
C ILE A 152 8.24 -8.93 1.34
N GLN A 153 8.89 -10.06 1.62
CA GLN A 153 9.12 -11.11 0.63
C GLN A 153 7.87 -11.95 0.33
N LYS A 154 6.99 -12.10 1.32
CA LYS A 154 5.82 -12.97 1.21
C LYS A 154 4.68 -12.35 0.43
N TYR A 155 4.45 -11.05 0.59
CA TYR A 155 3.29 -10.37 0.00
C TYR A 155 3.72 -9.47 -1.16
N SER A 156 2.87 -9.37 -2.17
CA SER A 156 3.04 -8.46 -3.30
C SER A 156 2.26 -7.17 -3.05
N PHE A 157 2.91 -6.03 -3.21
CA PHE A 157 2.34 -4.69 -3.00
C PHE A 157 3.12 -3.66 -3.83
N GLY A 158 2.57 -2.46 -3.99
CA GLY A 158 3.21 -1.41 -4.79
C GLY A 158 4.47 -0.86 -4.15
N GLY A 159 4.38 -0.37 -2.94
CA GLY A 159 5.50 0.17 -2.16
C GLY A 159 5.23 0.10 -0.65
N GLY A 160 6.21 0.48 0.17
CA GLY A 160 5.96 0.42 1.61
C GLY A 160 7.12 0.87 2.47
N THR A 161 6.92 0.79 3.78
CA THR A 161 7.90 1.25 4.77
C THR A 161 7.95 0.31 5.97
N ILE A 162 9.13 0.11 6.52
CA ILE A 162 9.33 -0.59 7.79
C ILE A 162 9.39 0.46 8.90
N ASN A 163 8.58 0.29 9.93
CA ASN A 163 8.49 1.14 11.12
C ASN A 163 8.13 2.61 10.82
N ASP A 164 7.49 2.87 9.67
CA ASP A 164 6.90 4.16 9.34
C ASP A 164 5.73 3.96 8.36
N THR A 165 5.06 5.06 8.00
CA THR A 165 4.00 5.09 7.00
C THR A 165 4.34 6.11 5.92
N THR A 166 3.70 6.08 4.80
CA THR A 166 3.67 7.09 3.70
C THR A 166 5.01 7.69 3.23
N VAL A 167 6.06 7.73 4.04
CA VAL A 167 7.33 8.42 3.73
C VAL A 167 8.07 7.89 2.49
N HIS A 168 7.78 6.66 2.04
CA HIS A 168 8.33 6.13 0.79
C HIS A 168 7.88 6.96 -0.43
N PHE A 169 6.70 7.59 -0.38
CA PHE A 169 6.20 8.47 -1.43
C PHE A 169 7.01 9.77 -1.55
N ALA A 170 7.47 10.30 -0.42
CA ALA A 170 8.24 11.56 -0.41
C ALA A 170 9.65 11.42 -1.03
N ASN A 171 10.15 10.19 -1.20
CA ASN A 171 11.45 9.95 -1.79
C ASN A 171 11.36 9.81 -3.32
N ASN A 172 11.59 10.89 -4.05
CA ASN A 172 11.53 10.94 -5.51
C ASN A 172 12.54 10.02 -6.25
N ARG A 173 13.44 9.35 -5.53
CA ARG A 173 14.35 8.34 -6.09
C ARG A 173 13.78 6.93 -6.07
N LEU A 174 12.74 6.70 -5.26
CA LEU A 174 12.04 5.42 -5.22
C LEU A 174 10.91 5.42 -6.26
N PRO A 175 10.71 4.30 -6.98
CA PRO A 175 9.53 4.17 -7.82
C PRO A 175 8.26 4.17 -6.96
N PHE A 176 7.22 4.83 -7.44
CA PHE A 176 5.91 4.82 -6.82
C PHE A 176 4.87 4.34 -7.83
N GLY A 177 4.14 3.30 -7.47
CA GLY A 177 3.10 2.70 -8.30
C GLY A 177 2.58 1.42 -7.69
N GLY A 178 1.42 0.97 -8.16
CA GLY A 178 0.74 -0.24 -7.70
C GLY A 178 1.11 -1.48 -8.51
N VAL A 179 0.50 -2.59 -8.15
CA VAL A 179 0.63 -3.87 -8.84
C VAL A 179 -0.73 -4.60 -8.88
N GLY A 180 -1.13 -5.11 -10.03
CA GLY A 180 -2.46 -5.70 -10.22
C GLY A 180 -3.55 -4.63 -10.14
N GLU A 181 -4.55 -4.82 -9.29
CA GLU A 181 -5.67 -3.88 -9.12
C GLU A 181 -5.25 -2.52 -8.52
N SER A 182 -4.14 -2.48 -7.76
CA SER A 182 -3.66 -1.22 -7.20
C SER A 182 -2.91 -0.33 -8.19
N GLY A 183 -2.63 -0.81 -9.42
CA GLY A 183 -2.04 0.01 -10.46
C GLY A 183 -1.16 -0.74 -11.45
N ILE A 184 -0.77 -0.04 -12.52
CA ILE A 184 0.12 -0.53 -13.58
C ILE A 184 1.25 0.47 -13.77
N GLY A 185 2.49 -0.04 -13.73
CA GLY A 185 3.68 0.80 -13.87
C GLY A 185 4.03 1.58 -12.61
N SER A 186 5.02 2.45 -12.74
CA SER A 186 5.49 3.28 -11.64
C SER A 186 6.07 4.59 -12.18
N TYR A 187 6.12 5.61 -11.33
CA TYR A 187 6.72 6.88 -11.65
C TYR A 187 7.65 7.34 -10.52
N HIS A 188 8.17 8.50 -10.55
CA HIS A 188 9.28 9.16 -9.85
C HIS A 188 10.64 8.97 -10.54
N GLY A 189 11.40 10.06 -10.62
CA GLY A 189 12.78 10.08 -11.12
C GLY A 189 12.94 9.39 -12.48
N GLN A 190 13.88 8.47 -12.54
CA GLN A 190 14.20 7.71 -13.76
C GLN A 190 13.01 6.89 -14.28
N GLN A 191 12.15 6.39 -13.39
CA GLN A 191 10.98 5.62 -13.80
C GLN A 191 10.01 6.46 -14.64
N THR A 192 9.79 7.71 -14.26
CA THR A 192 8.98 8.64 -15.07
C THR A 192 9.54 8.81 -16.47
N PHE A 193 10.85 9.04 -16.57
CA PHE A 193 11.51 9.15 -17.87
C PHE A 193 11.34 7.88 -18.70
N ASP A 194 11.54 6.70 -18.10
CA ASP A 194 11.44 5.42 -18.79
C ASP A 194 10.00 5.15 -19.28
N VAL A 195 8.98 5.47 -18.48
CA VAL A 195 7.55 5.28 -18.84
C VAL A 195 7.14 6.16 -20.02
N PHE A 196 7.64 7.41 -20.07
CA PHE A 196 7.34 8.34 -21.18
C PHE A 196 8.33 8.25 -22.35
N SER A 197 9.25 7.26 -22.35
CA SER A 197 10.27 7.07 -23.37
C SER A 197 10.12 5.73 -24.07
N HIS A 198 10.34 5.73 -25.39
CA HIS A 198 10.42 4.50 -26.15
C HIS A 198 11.88 4.07 -26.34
N LYS A 199 12.24 2.90 -25.80
CA LYS A 199 13.58 2.30 -26.00
C LYS A 199 13.59 1.50 -27.30
N LYS A 200 14.36 1.94 -28.31
CA LYS A 200 14.54 1.20 -29.56
C LYS A 200 15.88 0.50 -29.61
N GLY A 201 15.86 -0.79 -29.93
CA GLY A 201 17.07 -1.59 -30.13
C GLY A 201 17.66 -1.33 -31.52
N ILE A 202 18.94 -0.94 -31.59
CA ILE A 202 19.67 -0.78 -32.84
C ILE A 202 20.89 -1.69 -32.82
N VAL A 203 20.99 -2.58 -33.85
CA VAL A 203 22.13 -3.45 -34.03
C VAL A 203 22.97 -2.87 -35.16
N LYS A 204 24.23 -2.45 -34.88
CA LYS A 204 25.21 -2.05 -35.88
C LYS A 204 26.12 -3.26 -36.16
N ARG A 205 26.15 -3.68 -37.42
CA ARG A 205 27.04 -4.77 -37.86
C ARG A 205 28.15 -4.23 -38.75
N TYR A 206 29.30 -4.90 -38.69
CA TYR A 206 30.39 -4.62 -39.62
C TYR A 206 30.07 -5.20 -41.01
N THR A 207 30.38 -4.46 -42.05
CA THR A 207 30.12 -4.86 -43.44
C THR A 207 31.11 -5.92 -43.96
N TRP A 208 32.27 -6.05 -43.29
CA TRP A 208 33.32 -7.04 -43.64
C TRP A 208 33.10 -8.40 -43.01
N LEU A 209 32.24 -8.51 -42.00
CA LEU A 209 31.94 -9.77 -41.30
C LEU A 209 30.52 -10.20 -41.59
N ASP A 210 30.43 -11.28 -42.35
CA ASP A 210 29.16 -11.94 -42.60
C ASP A 210 29.24 -13.45 -42.40
N LEU A 211 28.13 -14.09 -42.08
CA LEU A 211 28.03 -15.50 -41.81
C LEU A 211 27.21 -16.19 -42.93
N PRO A 212 27.84 -16.86 -43.89
CA PRO A 212 27.12 -17.48 -45.02
C PRO A 212 26.06 -18.50 -44.59
N VAL A 213 26.17 -19.08 -43.38
CA VAL A 213 25.22 -20.03 -42.83
C VAL A 213 23.81 -19.45 -42.63
N ARG A 214 23.68 -18.09 -42.54
CA ARG A 214 22.39 -17.40 -42.35
C ARG A 214 21.55 -17.25 -43.61
N TYR A 215 22.14 -17.47 -44.79
CA TYR A 215 21.48 -17.31 -46.06
C TYR A 215 21.10 -18.62 -46.73
N ALA A 216 20.07 -18.62 -47.57
CA ALA A 216 19.74 -19.74 -48.42
C ALA A 216 20.85 -19.96 -49.48
N PRO A 217 21.00 -21.20 -50.00
CA PRO A 217 20.27 -22.42 -49.61
C PRO A 217 20.73 -22.96 -48.27
N TYR A 218 19.80 -23.58 -47.52
CA TYR A 218 20.05 -24.07 -46.15
C TYR A 218 20.48 -25.55 -46.09
N GLU A 219 20.50 -26.24 -47.21
CA GLU A 219 20.90 -27.64 -47.27
C GLU A 219 22.27 -27.85 -46.66
N GLY A 220 22.41 -28.84 -45.78
CA GLY A 220 23.64 -29.11 -45.03
C GLY A 220 24.03 -28.16 -43.91
N LYS A 221 23.35 -26.99 -43.74
CA LYS A 221 23.72 -25.97 -42.76
C LYS A 221 23.09 -26.14 -41.36
N LEU A 222 22.17 -27.07 -41.19
CA LEU A 222 21.39 -27.21 -39.92
C LEU A 222 22.29 -27.48 -38.71
N LYS A 223 23.33 -28.30 -38.87
CA LYS A 223 24.25 -28.63 -37.76
C LYS A 223 25.03 -27.39 -37.30
N ALA A 224 25.55 -26.61 -38.26
CA ALA A 224 26.26 -25.38 -37.97
C ALA A 224 25.36 -24.31 -37.30
N LEU A 225 24.12 -24.18 -37.77
CA LEU A 225 23.11 -23.27 -37.15
C LEU A 225 22.80 -23.69 -35.70
N LYS A 226 22.57 -24.95 -35.43
CA LYS A 226 22.31 -25.46 -34.07
C LYS A 226 23.50 -25.22 -33.14
N THR A 227 24.72 -25.38 -33.61
CA THR A 227 25.91 -25.08 -32.81
C THR A 227 26.05 -23.60 -32.51
N MET A 228 25.85 -22.76 -33.51
CA MET A 228 25.88 -21.30 -33.34
C MET A 228 24.81 -20.78 -32.34
N MET A 229 23.59 -21.31 -32.42
CA MET A 229 22.53 -20.95 -31.49
C MET A 229 22.86 -21.33 -30.04
N LYS A 230 23.50 -22.49 -29.81
CA LYS A 230 23.96 -22.91 -28.48
C LYS A 230 25.07 -22.03 -27.90
N LEU A 231 25.87 -21.39 -28.73
CA LEU A 231 26.94 -20.49 -28.29
C LEU A 231 26.44 -19.07 -28.01
N LEU A 232 25.25 -18.70 -28.52
CA LEU A 232 24.63 -17.38 -28.37
C LEU A 232 23.53 -17.31 -27.31
N SER A 233 23.10 -18.48 -26.79
CA SER A 233 22.19 -18.61 -25.67
C SER A 233 22.93 -18.71 -24.33
#